data_b44395750b4b39576710d3cba86dc207
#
_entry.id   b44395750b4b39576710d3cba86dc207
#
_cell.length_a   1.000
_cell.length_b   1.000
_cell.length_c   1.000
_cell.angle_alpha   90.00
_cell.angle_beta   90.00
_cell.angle_gamma   90.00
#
_symmetry.space_group_name_H-M   'P 1'
#
loop_
_entity.id
_entity.type
_entity.pdbx_description
1 polymer ?
#
loop_
_entity_poly.entity_id
_entity_poly.type
_entity_poly.pdbx_seq_one_letter_code
_entity_poly.pdbx_strand_id
1 'polypeptide(L)'
;KLDKRSYNRILAVIKYRFLKRKKNQREYDVIALGELLVDFNALHSNDFDSVVYESNPGGAPCNVLAMLSNLQKRTAFIGKVGDDFLGHALQQRIVRMGISTEGLSKDKKRNTTLAFLNDSKTYPHQYLFYRNRTADMNLDEGDVDADMLSRTRIFHFGSLSFTHKRCRKATRKAIKAAKSKHRLISFDPNYRPVLWPGEEEARKWMLYGC
;
A
#
# COMPACT_ATOMS: atom_id res chain seq x y z
N LYS A 1 -43.47 4.17 36.24
CA LYS A 1 -43.01 5.26 35.35
C LYS A 1 -41.63 5.65 35.82
N LEU A 2 -40.61 5.55 34.96
CA LEU A 2 -39.25 6.03 35.26
C LEU A 2 -39.32 7.55 35.42
N ASP A 3 -38.71 8.05 36.47
CA ASP A 3 -38.60 9.53 36.62
C ASP A 3 -37.64 10.12 35.57
N LYS A 4 -37.80 11.40 35.30
CA LYS A 4 -37.06 12.12 34.25
C LYS A 4 -35.51 12.07 34.44
N ARG A 5 -35.05 11.92 35.67
CA ARG A 5 -33.63 11.83 36.02
C ARG A 5 -33.04 10.46 35.65
N SER A 6 -33.79 9.37 35.95
CA SER A 6 -33.43 8.00 35.60
C SER A 6 -33.45 7.79 34.09
N TYR A 7 -34.46 8.35 33.38
CA TYR A 7 -34.53 8.33 31.93
C TYR A 7 -33.33 9.01 31.26
N ASN A 8 -32.94 10.21 31.72
CA ASN A 8 -31.79 10.93 31.19
C ASN A 8 -30.45 10.19 31.46
N ARG A 9 -30.29 9.53 32.61
CA ARG A 9 -29.13 8.68 32.90
C ARG A 9 -29.03 7.48 31.96
N ILE A 10 -30.14 6.80 31.70
CA ILE A 10 -30.19 5.67 30.77
C ILE A 10 -29.84 6.14 29.34
N LEU A 11 -30.40 7.24 28.88
CA LEU A 11 -30.07 7.83 27.59
C LEU A 11 -28.60 8.23 27.47
N ALA A 12 -28.01 8.80 28.53
CA ALA A 12 -26.60 9.16 28.54
C ALA A 12 -25.69 7.90 28.46
N VAL A 13 -26.04 6.82 29.15
CA VAL A 13 -25.31 5.55 29.10
C VAL A 13 -25.45 4.90 27.74
N ILE A 14 -26.64 4.89 27.13
CA ILE A 14 -26.90 4.36 25.78
C ILE A 14 -26.10 5.19 24.75
N LYS A 15 -26.18 6.51 24.82
CA LYS A 15 -25.43 7.43 23.94
C LYS A 15 -23.91 7.26 24.08
N TYR A 16 -23.43 7.12 25.32
CA TYR A 16 -22.01 6.85 25.60
C TYR A 16 -21.57 5.49 25.03
N ARG A 17 -22.35 4.43 25.25
CA ARG A 17 -22.07 3.08 24.68
C ARG A 17 -22.14 3.08 23.16
N PHE A 18 -23.07 3.84 22.56
CA PHE A 18 -23.19 3.96 21.10
C PHE A 18 -22.00 4.75 20.50
N LEU A 19 -21.60 5.85 21.15
CA LEU A 19 -20.42 6.61 20.76
C LEU A 19 -19.12 5.82 20.96
N LYS A 20 -19.02 5.05 22.04
CA LYS A 20 -17.88 4.15 22.30
C LYS A 20 -17.83 2.98 21.29
N ARG A 21 -18.99 2.47 20.86
CA ARG A 21 -19.10 1.46 19.79
C ARG A 21 -18.70 2.05 18.43
N LYS A 22 -19.11 3.27 18.08
CA LYS A 22 -18.64 3.97 16.87
C LYS A 22 -17.15 4.26 16.89
N LYS A 23 -16.59 4.63 18.05
CA LYS A 23 -15.15 4.88 18.23
C LYS A 23 -14.31 3.60 18.16
N ASN A 24 -14.91 2.43 18.39
CA ASN A 24 -14.28 1.10 18.27
C ASN A 24 -14.53 0.40 16.93
N GLN A 25 -15.33 0.98 16.03
CA GLN A 25 -15.49 0.47 14.68
C GLN A 25 -14.23 0.88 13.90
N ARG A 26 -13.36 -0.11 13.63
CA ARG A 26 -12.18 0.08 12.82
C ARG A 26 -12.62 0.55 11.43
N GLU A 27 -12.05 1.65 10.98
CA GLU A 27 -12.43 2.31 9.73
C GLU A 27 -12.03 1.45 8.52
N TYR A 28 -10.85 0.80 8.62
CA TYR A 28 -10.29 -0.05 7.57
C TYR A 28 -10.21 -1.51 8.01
N ASP A 29 -10.52 -2.41 7.10
CA ASP A 29 -10.27 -3.84 7.27
C ASP A 29 -8.79 -4.15 7.03
N VAL A 30 -8.20 -3.55 5.98
CA VAL A 30 -6.78 -3.67 5.67
C VAL A 30 -6.19 -2.33 5.25
N ILE A 31 -5.04 -1.98 5.83
CA ILE A 31 -4.15 -0.94 5.33
C ILE A 31 -2.89 -1.62 4.82
N ALA A 32 -2.49 -1.31 3.58
CA ALA A 32 -1.23 -1.80 3.04
C ALA A 32 -0.21 -0.66 2.84
N LEU A 33 1.08 -0.98 3.06
CA LEU A 33 2.19 -0.09 2.79
C LEU A 33 3.13 -0.72 1.78
N GLY A 34 3.53 0.07 0.79
CA GLY A 34 4.58 -0.34 -0.15
C GLY A 34 4.63 0.48 -1.41
N GLU A 35 5.06 -0.16 -2.49
CA GLU A 35 5.17 0.45 -3.81
C GLU A 35 3.81 0.53 -4.49
N LEU A 36 3.62 1.63 -5.23
CA LEU A 36 2.60 1.82 -6.25
C LEU A 36 3.31 2.34 -7.49
N LEU A 37 3.19 1.63 -8.59
CA LEU A 37 3.95 1.87 -9.80
C LEU A 37 3.08 1.65 -11.05
N VAL A 38 3.61 2.01 -12.22
CA VAL A 38 2.97 1.69 -13.48
C VAL A 38 3.61 0.44 -14.06
N ASP A 39 2.81 -0.61 -14.24
CA ASP A 39 3.18 -1.80 -15.00
C ASP A 39 2.82 -1.59 -16.48
N PHE A 40 3.82 -1.62 -17.35
CA PHE A 40 3.67 -1.62 -18.79
C PHE A 40 3.77 -3.04 -19.33
N ASN A 41 2.64 -3.58 -19.78
CA ASN A 41 2.56 -4.90 -20.38
C ASN A 41 2.64 -4.78 -21.91
N ALA A 42 3.60 -5.44 -22.53
CA ALA A 42 3.69 -5.45 -23.99
C ALA A 42 2.47 -6.17 -24.57
N LEU A 43 1.76 -5.51 -25.47
CA LEU A 43 0.73 -6.13 -26.29
C LEU A 43 1.40 -6.76 -27.50
N HIS A 44 0.95 -7.96 -27.89
CA HIS A 44 1.44 -8.59 -29.11
C HIS A 44 1.02 -7.74 -30.31
N SER A 45 1.98 -7.14 -30.97
CA SER A 45 1.80 -6.42 -32.23
C SER A 45 2.28 -7.34 -33.36
N ASN A 46 1.49 -7.45 -34.42
CA ASN A 46 1.91 -8.11 -35.66
C ASN A 46 2.84 -7.23 -36.48
N ASP A 47 3.10 -6.01 -36.04
CA ASP A 47 3.91 -5.01 -36.70
C ASP A 47 5.33 -5.06 -36.10
N PHE A 48 6.33 -5.40 -36.90
CA PHE A 48 7.72 -5.54 -36.47
C PHE A 48 8.37 -4.21 -36.07
N ASP A 49 7.74 -3.08 -36.40
CA ASP A 49 8.33 -1.75 -36.24
C ASP A 49 7.87 -1.01 -34.96
N SER A 50 6.83 -1.51 -34.26
CA SER A 50 6.33 -0.85 -33.06
C SER A 50 5.91 -1.84 -31.97
N VAL A 51 6.19 -1.51 -30.71
CA VAL A 51 5.69 -2.23 -29.55
C VAL A 51 4.67 -1.36 -28.82
N VAL A 52 3.45 -1.86 -28.68
CA VAL A 52 2.39 -1.20 -27.92
C VAL A 52 2.41 -1.74 -26.50
N TYR A 53 2.33 -0.84 -25.53
CA TYR A 53 2.24 -1.19 -24.12
C TYR A 53 0.91 -0.77 -23.53
N GLU A 54 0.28 -1.67 -22.78
CA GLU A 54 -0.85 -1.34 -21.91
C GLU A 54 -0.31 -0.93 -20.54
N SER A 55 -0.77 0.20 -20.02
CA SER A 55 -0.38 0.68 -18.70
C SER A 55 -1.39 0.28 -17.64
N ASN A 56 -0.94 -0.40 -16.59
CA ASN A 56 -1.76 -0.85 -15.48
C ASN A 56 -1.19 -0.38 -14.13
N PRO A 57 -2.06 -0.14 -13.11
CA PRO A 57 -1.56 0.03 -11.75
C PRO A 57 -0.89 -1.25 -11.29
N GLY A 58 0.34 -1.14 -10.79
CA GLY A 58 1.13 -2.23 -10.25
C GLY A 58 1.56 -1.98 -8.81
N GLY A 59 2.23 -2.98 -8.24
CA GLY A 59 2.67 -2.99 -6.86
C GLY A 59 1.92 -4.06 -6.05
N ALA A 60 2.66 -5.03 -5.48
CA ALA A 60 2.05 -6.16 -4.80
C ALA A 60 1.10 -5.75 -3.66
N PRO A 61 1.43 -4.78 -2.78
CA PRO A 61 0.52 -4.34 -1.73
C PRO A 61 -0.77 -3.72 -2.28
N CYS A 62 -0.68 -2.97 -3.39
CA CYS A 62 -1.85 -2.37 -4.02
C CYS A 62 -2.75 -3.42 -4.66
N ASN A 63 -2.18 -4.46 -5.28
CA ASN A 63 -2.94 -5.56 -5.88
C ASN A 63 -3.77 -6.33 -4.83
N VAL A 64 -3.19 -6.56 -3.63
CA VAL A 64 -3.93 -7.14 -2.49
C VAL A 64 -5.12 -6.25 -2.11
N LEU A 65 -4.92 -4.93 -2.01
CA LEU A 65 -5.99 -4.00 -1.66
C LEU A 65 -7.09 -3.96 -2.73
N ALA A 66 -6.72 -3.98 -4.02
CA ALA A 66 -7.67 -3.99 -5.13
C ALA A 66 -8.58 -5.22 -5.08
N MET A 67 -8.01 -6.41 -4.86
CA MET A 67 -8.79 -7.64 -4.69
C MET A 67 -9.70 -7.55 -3.47
N LEU A 68 -9.21 -7.09 -2.33
CA LEU A 68 -10.00 -6.94 -1.12
C LEU A 68 -11.12 -5.91 -1.28
N SER A 69 -10.87 -4.82 -2.00
CA SER A 69 -11.90 -3.81 -2.31
C SER A 69 -13.02 -4.39 -3.17
N ASN A 70 -12.68 -5.21 -4.18
CA ASN A 70 -13.66 -5.95 -4.98
C ASN A 70 -14.51 -6.90 -4.11
N LEU A 71 -13.93 -7.42 -3.02
CA LEU A 71 -14.64 -8.21 -2.00
C LEU A 71 -15.34 -7.34 -0.94
N GLN A 72 -15.59 -6.06 -1.24
CA GLN A 72 -16.31 -5.10 -0.38
C GLN A 72 -15.63 -4.88 0.98
N LYS A 73 -14.31 -5.03 1.07
CA LYS A 73 -13.54 -4.66 2.26
C LYS A 73 -13.10 -3.20 2.16
N ARG A 74 -13.06 -2.54 3.30
CA ARG A 74 -12.59 -1.15 3.40
C ARG A 74 -11.07 -1.16 3.44
N THR A 75 -10.46 -0.60 2.43
CA THR A 75 -9.00 -0.65 2.22
C THR A 75 -8.42 0.75 2.15
N ALA A 76 -7.14 0.88 2.55
CA ALA A 76 -6.38 2.11 2.41
C ALA A 76 -4.92 1.80 2.08
N PHE A 77 -4.29 2.69 1.34
CA PHE A 77 -2.93 2.54 0.88
C PHE A 77 -2.00 3.61 1.50
N ILE A 78 -0.84 3.17 1.99
CA ILE A 78 0.27 4.03 2.42
C ILE A 78 1.42 3.84 1.44
N GLY A 79 1.83 4.91 0.79
CA GLY A 79 2.92 4.88 -0.18
C GLY A 79 3.27 6.27 -0.69
N LYS A 80 4.16 6.30 -1.69
CA LYS A 80 4.58 7.56 -2.32
C LYS A 80 4.71 7.38 -3.82
N VAL A 81 4.12 8.30 -4.59
CA VAL A 81 4.25 8.39 -6.05
C VAL A 81 4.86 9.75 -6.42
N GLY A 82 5.33 9.88 -7.64
CA GLY A 82 5.77 11.17 -8.16
C GLY A 82 4.62 12.17 -8.25
N ASP A 83 4.93 13.47 -8.09
CA ASP A 83 4.01 14.54 -8.43
C ASP A 83 4.06 14.78 -9.95
N ASP A 84 3.79 13.72 -10.71
CA ASP A 84 3.81 13.64 -12.17
C ASP A 84 2.47 13.08 -12.69
N PHE A 85 2.28 13.13 -14.02
CA PHE A 85 1.02 12.69 -14.62
C PHE A 85 0.72 11.19 -14.37
N LEU A 86 1.76 10.34 -14.24
CA LEU A 86 1.60 8.91 -13.94
C LEU A 86 1.16 8.70 -12.49
N GLY A 87 1.78 9.41 -11.53
CA GLY A 87 1.39 9.37 -10.13
C GLY A 87 -0.04 9.85 -9.90
N HIS A 88 -0.46 10.91 -10.61
CA HIS A 88 -1.84 11.39 -10.58
C HIS A 88 -2.81 10.36 -11.18
N ALA A 89 -2.46 9.74 -12.32
CA ALA A 89 -3.27 8.70 -12.94
C ALA A 89 -3.42 7.47 -12.04
N LEU A 90 -2.33 7.02 -11.40
CA LEU A 90 -2.34 5.92 -10.43
C LEU A 90 -3.26 6.23 -9.24
N GLN A 91 -3.15 7.42 -8.65
CA GLN A 91 -4.02 7.84 -7.55
C GLN A 91 -5.50 7.76 -7.95
N GLN A 92 -5.85 8.31 -9.13
CA GLN A 92 -7.23 8.27 -9.62
C GLN A 92 -7.72 6.83 -9.84
N ARG A 93 -6.85 5.95 -10.36
CA ARG A 93 -7.20 4.55 -10.62
C ARG A 93 -7.50 3.79 -9.32
N ILE A 94 -6.63 3.91 -8.29
CA ILE A 94 -6.86 3.20 -7.02
C ILE A 94 -8.05 3.77 -6.25
N VAL A 95 -8.37 5.08 -6.37
CA VAL A 95 -9.61 5.66 -5.85
C VAL A 95 -10.84 5.03 -6.52
N ARG A 96 -10.83 4.86 -7.84
CA ARG A 96 -11.92 4.18 -8.57
C ARG A 96 -12.09 2.72 -8.16
N MET A 97 -11.03 2.07 -7.71
CA MET A 97 -11.07 0.71 -7.12
C MET A 97 -11.62 0.70 -5.69
N GLY A 98 -11.99 1.87 -5.11
CA GLY A 98 -12.50 1.96 -3.75
C GLY A 98 -11.43 1.94 -2.66
N ILE A 99 -10.14 2.14 -3.01
CA ILE A 99 -9.03 2.18 -2.07
C ILE A 99 -8.85 3.62 -1.58
N SER A 100 -8.86 3.85 -0.25
CA SER A 100 -8.55 5.16 0.32
C SER A 100 -7.09 5.53 0.08
N THR A 101 -6.87 6.76 -0.37
CA THR A 101 -5.54 7.34 -0.63
C THR A 101 -5.10 8.32 0.46
N GLU A 102 -5.70 8.27 1.65
CA GLU A 102 -5.36 9.13 2.78
C GLU A 102 -3.86 9.06 3.14
N GLY A 103 -3.25 7.86 3.01
CA GLY A 103 -1.83 7.62 3.26
C GLY A 103 -0.93 7.73 2.02
N LEU A 104 -1.45 8.17 0.85
CA LEU A 104 -0.66 8.31 -0.36
C LEU A 104 -0.06 9.72 -0.45
N SER A 105 1.26 9.82 -0.36
CA SER A 105 2.00 11.07 -0.51
C SER A 105 2.56 11.24 -1.93
N LYS A 106 2.94 12.47 -2.28
CA LYS A 106 3.56 12.82 -3.57
C LYS A 106 4.96 13.37 -3.39
N ASP A 107 5.85 12.97 -4.27
CA ASP A 107 7.24 13.48 -4.32
C ASP A 107 7.38 14.47 -5.47
N LYS A 108 7.71 15.73 -5.15
CA LYS A 108 7.89 16.80 -6.15
C LYS A 108 9.21 16.70 -6.94
N LYS A 109 10.15 15.84 -6.48
CA LYS A 109 11.50 15.76 -7.04
C LYS A 109 11.81 14.42 -7.69
N ARG A 110 10.98 13.41 -7.46
CA ARG A 110 11.24 12.04 -7.90
C ARG A 110 10.04 11.51 -8.68
N ASN A 111 10.35 10.83 -9.76
CA ASN A 111 9.33 10.30 -10.65
C ASN A 111 8.64 9.06 -10.06
N THR A 112 7.44 8.79 -10.54
CA THR A 112 6.73 7.54 -10.32
C THR A 112 7.54 6.37 -10.87
N THR A 113 7.58 5.26 -10.14
CA THR A 113 8.24 4.03 -10.55
C THR A 113 7.54 3.38 -11.73
N LEU A 114 8.32 2.84 -12.66
CA LEU A 114 7.82 2.09 -13.81
C LEU A 114 8.37 0.66 -13.77
N ALA A 115 7.56 -0.28 -14.24
CA ALA A 115 8.00 -1.62 -14.56
C ALA A 115 7.50 -1.99 -15.97
N PHE A 116 8.32 -2.70 -16.72
CA PHE A 116 7.97 -3.21 -18.03
C PHE A 116 7.98 -4.74 -17.97
N LEU A 117 6.90 -5.34 -18.37
CA LEU A 117 6.81 -6.78 -18.55
C LEU A 117 6.95 -7.09 -20.04
N ASN A 118 8.00 -7.81 -20.37
CA ASN A 118 8.16 -8.41 -21.67
C ASN A 118 7.80 -9.90 -21.58
N ASP A 119 6.80 -10.31 -22.32
CA ASP A 119 6.35 -11.70 -22.43
C ASP A 119 6.54 -12.24 -23.87
N SER A 120 7.67 -11.88 -24.48
CA SER A 120 8.01 -12.40 -25.81
C SER A 120 8.48 -13.85 -25.72
N LYS A 121 8.41 -14.58 -26.84
CA LYS A 121 8.93 -15.95 -26.95
C LYS A 121 10.42 -16.05 -26.62
N THR A 122 11.19 -14.99 -26.91
CA THR A 122 12.64 -14.92 -26.68
C THR A 122 12.97 -14.60 -25.22
N TYR A 123 12.13 -13.82 -24.55
CA TYR A 123 12.33 -13.36 -23.16
C TYR A 123 11.04 -13.53 -22.36
N PRO A 124 10.63 -14.75 -22.02
CA PRO A 124 9.37 -14.98 -21.33
C PRO A 124 9.43 -14.43 -19.90
N HIS A 125 8.38 -13.72 -19.51
CA HIS A 125 8.16 -13.18 -18.14
C HIS A 125 9.31 -12.32 -17.59
N GLN A 126 9.99 -11.57 -18.46
CA GLN A 126 11.05 -10.66 -18.04
C GLN A 126 10.48 -9.33 -17.56
N TYR A 127 10.81 -8.97 -16.30
CA TYR A 127 10.52 -7.65 -15.73
C TYR A 127 11.75 -6.75 -15.81
N LEU A 128 11.55 -5.54 -16.32
CA LEU A 128 12.53 -4.46 -16.28
C LEU A 128 11.99 -3.34 -15.39
N PHE A 129 12.68 -3.07 -14.29
CA PHE A 129 12.27 -2.04 -13.33
C PHE A 129 13.05 -0.74 -13.52
N TYR A 130 12.36 0.33 -13.83
CA TYR A 130 12.88 1.70 -13.73
C TYR A 130 12.61 2.23 -12.33
N ARG A 131 13.33 1.68 -11.34
CA ARG A 131 13.19 1.96 -9.91
C ARG A 131 14.54 2.39 -9.32
N ASN A 132 15.09 3.49 -9.87
CA ASN A 132 16.31 4.10 -9.34
C ASN A 132 15.98 5.50 -8.83
N ARG A 133 16.09 5.72 -7.52
CA ARG A 133 15.77 6.98 -6.84
C ARG A 133 14.33 7.47 -7.11
N THR A 134 13.40 6.59 -7.30
CA THR A 134 11.99 6.88 -7.55
C THR A 134 11.24 7.26 -6.26
N ALA A 135 10.00 7.74 -6.41
CA ALA A 135 9.20 8.28 -5.32
C ALA A 135 8.91 7.25 -4.22
N ASP A 136 8.56 6.00 -4.58
CA ASP A 136 8.29 4.94 -3.61
C ASP A 136 9.51 4.61 -2.74
N MET A 137 10.74 4.66 -3.30
CA MET A 137 11.98 4.51 -2.53
C MET A 137 12.21 5.65 -1.54
N ASN A 138 11.58 6.80 -1.76
CA ASN A 138 11.68 7.99 -0.94
C ASN A 138 10.58 8.10 0.13
N LEU A 139 9.71 7.10 0.24
CA LEU A 139 8.78 7.01 1.36
C LEU A 139 9.57 7.07 2.67
N ASP A 140 9.21 7.96 3.59
CA ASP A 140 9.94 8.12 4.84
C ASP A 140 9.02 8.08 6.08
N GLU A 141 9.62 8.21 7.25
CA GLU A 141 8.88 8.13 8.51
C GLU A 141 7.83 9.24 8.67
N GLY A 142 8.01 10.40 8.02
CA GLY A 142 7.06 11.50 8.02
C GLY A 142 5.78 11.18 7.23
N ASP A 143 5.87 10.31 6.23
CA ASP A 143 4.72 9.88 5.43
C ASP A 143 3.82 8.85 6.14
N VAL A 144 4.27 8.31 7.29
CA VAL A 144 3.54 7.27 8.03
C VAL A 144 2.77 7.87 9.18
N ASP A 145 1.44 7.93 9.04
CA ASP A 145 0.53 8.31 10.11
C ASP A 145 0.23 7.10 11.03
N ALA A 146 0.66 7.19 12.29
CA ALA A 146 0.44 6.15 13.28
C ALA A 146 -1.04 6.05 13.71
N ASP A 147 -1.79 7.15 13.66
CA ASP A 147 -3.20 7.16 14.01
C ASP A 147 -4.04 6.48 12.94
N MET A 148 -3.70 6.66 11.66
CA MET A 148 -4.29 5.90 10.56
C MET A 148 -4.14 4.39 10.79
N LEU A 149 -2.94 3.92 11.17
CA LEU A 149 -2.67 2.52 11.47
C LEU A 149 -3.46 2.01 12.68
N SER A 150 -3.83 2.88 13.61
CA SER A 150 -4.70 2.49 14.74
C SER A 150 -6.13 2.14 14.31
N ARG A 151 -6.57 2.60 13.15
CA ARG A 151 -7.93 2.44 12.61
C ARG A 151 -8.12 1.20 11.73
N THR A 152 -7.06 0.38 11.53
CA THR A 152 -7.16 -0.86 10.73
C THR A 152 -7.32 -2.12 11.58
N ARG A 153 -7.74 -3.22 10.96
CA ARG A 153 -7.69 -4.57 11.53
C ARG A 153 -6.38 -5.25 11.20
N ILE A 154 -5.95 -5.15 9.95
CA ILE A 154 -4.75 -5.80 9.42
C ILE A 154 -3.86 -4.72 8.80
N PHE A 155 -2.57 -4.75 9.13
CA PHE A 155 -1.53 -4.00 8.43
C PHE A 155 -0.75 -4.95 7.54
N HIS A 156 -0.77 -4.70 6.23
CA HIS A 156 -0.08 -5.49 5.22
C HIS A 156 1.10 -4.71 4.63
N PHE A 157 2.19 -5.39 4.31
CA PHE A 157 3.32 -4.78 3.60
C PHE A 157 4.11 -5.82 2.81
N GLY A 158 4.83 -5.36 1.78
CA GLY A 158 5.67 -6.20 0.92
C GLY A 158 7.17 -6.03 1.19
N SER A 159 7.98 -7.00 0.76
CA SER A 159 9.43 -7.00 0.93
C SER A 159 10.13 -5.85 0.19
N LEU A 160 9.56 -5.34 -0.91
CA LEU A 160 10.13 -4.25 -1.69
C LEU A 160 10.30 -2.96 -0.86
N SER A 161 9.46 -2.77 0.15
CA SER A 161 9.58 -1.64 1.08
C SER A 161 10.84 -1.70 1.96
N PHE A 162 11.55 -2.82 1.98
CA PHE A 162 12.82 -2.98 2.67
C PHE A 162 14.07 -2.80 1.79
N THR A 163 13.92 -2.72 0.48
CA THR A 163 15.06 -2.64 -0.46
C THR A 163 15.84 -1.33 -0.35
N HIS A 164 15.25 -0.26 0.15
CA HIS A 164 15.93 1.04 0.29
C HIS A 164 15.84 1.57 1.73
N LYS A 165 16.90 2.24 2.18
CA LYS A 165 17.05 2.69 3.59
C LYS A 165 15.90 3.57 4.09
N ARG A 166 15.35 4.47 3.26
CA ARG A 166 14.26 5.38 3.65
C ARG A 166 12.95 4.64 3.81
N CYS A 167 12.48 3.95 2.77
CA CYS A 167 11.22 3.19 2.85
C CYS A 167 11.29 2.06 3.89
N ARG A 168 12.48 1.49 4.14
CA ARG A 168 12.74 0.54 5.23
C ARG A 168 12.45 1.15 6.61
N LYS A 169 12.90 2.40 6.87
CA LYS A 169 12.60 3.10 8.12
C LYS A 169 11.12 3.37 8.27
N ALA A 170 10.46 3.86 7.22
CA ALA A 170 9.02 4.08 7.18
C ALA A 170 8.24 2.80 7.50
N THR A 171 8.59 1.69 6.84
CA THR A 171 7.96 0.38 7.06
C THR A 171 8.13 -0.10 8.50
N ARG A 172 9.34 0.03 9.06
CA ARG A 172 9.60 -0.33 10.48
C ARG A 172 8.79 0.53 11.45
N LYS A 173 8.65 1.84 11.19
CA LYS A 173 7.77 2.72 11.97
C LYS A 173 6.32 2.24 11.90
N ALA A 174 5.83 1.91 10.70
CA ALA A 174 4.48 1.40 10.49
C ALA A 174 4.23 0.07 11.23
N ILE A 175 5.15 -0.89 11.12
CA ILE A 175 5.08 -2.16 11.85
C ILE A 175 5.02 -1.92 13.37
N LYS A 176 5.89 -1.04 13.91
CA LYS A 176 5.90 -0.72 15.34
C LYS A 176 4.56 -0.08 15.77
N ALA A 177 4.04 0.85 15.00
CA ALA A 177 2.76 1.50 15.28
C ALA A 177 1.59 0.49 15.25
N ALA A 178 1.53 -0.39 14.24
CA ALA A 178 0.51 -1.41 14.14
C ALA A 178 0.59 -2.42 15.31
N LYS A 179 1.79 -2.92 15.62
CA LYS A 179 2.02 -3.83 16.76
C LYS A 179 1.62 -3.19 18.10
N SER A 180 1.93 -1.91 18.35
CA SER A 180 1.57 -1.22 19.58
C SER A 180 0.06 -1.09 19.81
N LYS A 181 -0.73 -1.21 18.74
CA LYS A 181 -2.19 -1.19 18.75
C LYS A 181 -2.80 -2.59 18.59
N HIS A 182 -1.99 -3.64 18.72
CA HIS A 182 -2.41 -5.04 18.57
C HIS A 182 -3.13 -5.30 17.24
N ARG A 183 -2.59 -4.75 16.12
CA ARG A 183 -3.08 -5.05 14.78
C ARG A 183 -2.45 -6.33 14.27
N LEU A 184 -3.22 -7.09 13.49
CA LEU A 184 -2.66 -8.23 12.77
C LEU A 184 -1.66 -7.71 11.73
N ILE A 185 -0.53 -8.39 11.63
CA ILE A 185 0.51 -8.10 10.63
C ILE A 185 0.43 -9.16 9.55
N SER A 186 0.43 -8.70 8.30
CA SER A 186 0.51 -9.54 7.10
C SER A 186 1.72 -9.11 6.29
N PHE A 187 2.57 -10.04 5.94
CA PHE A 187 3.78 -9.81 5.18
C PHE A 187 3.83 -10.66 3.92
N ASP A 188 4.14 -10.02 2.78
CA ASP A 188 4.39 -10.69 1.51
C ASP A 188 5.88 -10.62 1.19
N PRO A 189 6.61 -11.76 1.24
CA PRO A 189 8.04 -11.77 0.91
C PRO A 189 8.32 -11.46 -0.56
N ASN A 190 7.44 -11.78 -1.49
CA ASN A 190 7.46 -11.44 -2.92
C ASN A 190 8.86 -11.09 -3.47
N TYR A 191 9.78 -12.05 -3.42
CA TYR A 191 11.19 -11.86 -3.73
C TYR A 191 11.42 -11.49 -5.19
N ARG A 192 12.11 -10.37 -5.40
CA ARG A 192 12.53 -9.88 -6.72
C ARG A 192 14.05 -9.68 -6.70
N PRO A 193 14.86 -10.68 -7.09
CA PRO A 193 16.32 -10.63 -6.96
C PRO A 193 16.96 -9.35 -7.51
N VAL A 194 16.50 -8.89 -8.67
CA VAL A 194 17.01 -7.71 -9.38
C VAL A 194 16.86 -6.38 -8.62
N LEU A 195 16.02 -6.35 -7.57
CA LEU A 195 15.76 -5.14 -6.78
C LEU A 195 16.56 -5.11 -5.46
N TRP A 196 17.33 -6.15 -5.19
CA TRP A 196 18.13 -6.26 -3.97
C TRP A 196 19.62 -6.10 -4.26
N PRO A 197 20.39 -5.51 -3.33
CA PRO A 197 21.84 -5.42 -3.46
C PRO A 197 22.53 -6.79 -3.46
N GLY A 198 21.87 -7.81 -2.92
CA GLY A 198 22.35 -9.19 -2.82
C GLY A 198 21.41 -10.06 -2.01
N GLU A 199 21.61 -11.38 -2.10
CA GLU A 199 20.75 -12.37 -1.47
C GLU A 199 20.78 -12.30 0.06
N GLU A 200 21.92 -12.04 0.67
CA GLU A 200 22.06 -11.91 2.12
C GLU A 200 21.24 -10.74 2.68
N GLU A 201 21.28 -9.60 1.99
CA GLU A 201 20.47 -8.44 2.40
C GLU A 201 18.98 -8.73 2.27
N ALA A 202 18.57 -9.40 1.18
CA ALA A 202 17.20 -9.85 0.98
C ALA A 202 16.75 -10.81 2.09
N ARG A 203 17.52 -11.86 2.35
CA ARG A 203 17.26 -12.85 3.40
C ARG A 203 17.10 -12.18 4.77
N LYS A 204 18.04 -11.30 5.14
CA LYS A 204 18.01 -10.56 6.40
C LYS A 204 16.69 -9.82 6.61
N TRP A 205 16.23 -9.07 5.59
CA TRP A 205 15.04 -8.25 5.72
C TRP A 205 13.74 -9.02 5.55
N MET A 206 13.76 -10.11 4.80
CA MET A 206 12.61 -11.02 4.75
C MET A 206 12.39 -11.72 6.08
N LEU A 207 13.46 -12.22 6.72
CA LEU A 207 13.37 -12.80 8.07
C LEU A 207 12.92 -11.77 9.13
N TYR A 208 13.29 -10.50 8.96
CA TYR A 208 12.76 -9.43 9.83
C TYR A 208 11.25 -9.21 9.62
N GLY A 209 10.74 -9.41 8.41
CA GLY A 209 9.32 -9.27 8.07
C GLY A 209 8.44 -10.40 8.61
N CYS A 210 8.99 -11.61 8.71
CA CYS A 210 8.34 -12.78 9.32
C CYS A 210 8.32 -12.70 10.84
#